data_f523d23c9708e1b46c9e2f87ec307448
#
_entry.id   f523d23c9708e1b46c9e2f87ec307448
#
_cell.length_a   1.000
_cell.length_b   1.000
_cell.length_c   1.000
_cell.angle_alpha   90.00
_cell.angle_beta   90.00
_cell.angle_gamma   90.00
#
_symmetry.space_group_name_H-M   'P 1'
#
loop_
_entity.id
_entity.type
_entity.pdbx_description
1 polymer ?
#
loop_
_entity_poly.entity_id
_entity_poly.type
_entity_poly.pdbx_seq_one_letter_code
_entity_poly.pdbx_strand_id
1 'polypeptide(L)'
;MSNTSTKNDFKVVAVTNQKGGVGKTTTTINLSAALVELGKKVLIIDLDPQGNASTGLGIDYEQRNLTVYDVLLAEAAISSAILPTSMAGLDIVPSTVDLSSADIELIKTSNHSTALSRALVEDKALAGNYDFIFVDCPPSLSLLTINALVVSASVLIPLQSEFFALEGLSQLMLSVREVRKSVNTGLRFEGVVLT
;
A
#
# COMPACT_ATOMS: atom_id res chain seq x y z
N MET A 1 26.66 21.19 4.09
CA MET A 1 26.15 20.37 2.97
C MET A 1 24.68 20.17 3.24
N SER A 2 23.83 20.89 2.53
CA SER A 2 22.38 20.89 2.70
C SER A 2 21.81 19.55 2.21
N ASN A 3 21.26 18.79 3.15
CA ASN A 3 20.55 17.56 2.88
C ASN A 3 19.19 17.94 2.24
N THR A 4 19.15 18.08 0.91
CA THR A 4 17.90 18.19 0.17
C THR A 4 17.26 16.80 0.14
N SER A 5 16.58 16.45 1.24
CA SER A 5 15.53 15.42 1.21
C SER A 5 14.53 15.87 0.16
N THR A 6 14.49 15.20 -0.98
CA THR A 6 13.37 15.28 -1.94
C THR A 6 12.13 14.80 -1.21
N LYS A 7 11.40 15.76 -0.65
CA LYS A 7 10.11 15.50 -0.03
C LYS A 7 9.19 15.06 -1.18
N ASN A 8 8.82 13.80 -1.23
CA ASN A 8 7.80 13.34 -2.15
C ASN A 8 6.55 14.18 -1.88
N ASP A 9 5.99 14.78 -2.91
CA ASP A 9 4.85 15.69 -2.78
C ASP A 9 3.53 14.94 -2.46
N PHE A 10 3.57 13.61 -2.31
CA PHE A 10 2.41 12.77 -1.99
C PHE A 10 2.48 12.17 -0.58
N LYS A 11 1.32 11.93 0.01
CA LYS A 11 1.18 11.22 1.30
C LYS A 11 0.88 9.75 1.08
N VAL A 12 1.74 8.85 1.57
CA VAL A 12 1.50 7.40 1.53
C VAL A 12 0.77 6.96 2.81
N VAL A 13 -0.32 6.21 2.65
CA VAL A 13 -1.14 5.68 3.74
C VAL A 13 -1.30 4.17 3.58
N ALA A 14 -0.81 3.37 4.53
CA ALA A 14 -1.09 1.95 4.57
C ALA A 14 -2.48 1.69 5.18
N VAL A 15 -3.31 0.92 4.49
CA VAL A 15 -4.60 0.44 5.01
C VAL A 15 -4.42 -1.01 5.42
N THR A 16 -4.37 -1.30 6.71
CA THR A 16 -3.99 -2.63 7.20
C THR A 16 -4.74 -3.07 8.44
N ASN A 17 -5.03 -4.35 8.51
CA ASN A 17 -5.46 -5.09 9.69
C ASN A 17 -5.21 -6.58 9.43
N GLN A 18 -4.77 -7.32 10.45
CA GLN A 18 -4.49 -8.76 10.34
C GLN A 18 -5.74 -9.60 10.11
N LYS A 19 -6.90 -9.11 10.51
CA LYS A 19 -8.16 -9.82 10.32
C LYS A 19 -8.65 -9.68 8.89
N GLY A 20 -9.05 -10.81 8.28
CA GLY A 20 -9.75 -10.84 7.00
C GLY A 20 -11.18 -10.30 7.14
N GLY A 21 -11.73 -9.72 6.07
CA GLY A 21 -13.13 -9.29 6.01
C GLY A 21 -13.48 -8.03 6.79
N VAL A 22 -12.51 -7.30 7.35
CA VAL A 22 -12.76 -6.07 8.13
C VAL A 22 -12.88 -4.80 7.25
N GLY A 23 -13.09 -4.94 5.96
CA GLY A 23 -13.31 -3.79 5.07
C GLY A 23 -12.06 -3.02 4.67
N LYS A 24 -10.84 -3.61 4.69
CA LYS A 24 -9.60 -2.94 4.24
C LYS A 24 -9.74 -2.41 2.82
N THR A 25 -9.94 -3.30 1.87
CA THR A 25 -10.11 -2.98 0.44
C THR A 25 -11.29 -2.03 0.21
N THR A 26 -12.43 -2.28 0.87
CA THR A 26 -13.60 -1.41 0.79
C THR A 26 -13.27 0.01 1.28
N THR A 27 -12.57 0.14 2.40
CA THR A 27 -12.14 1.45 2.93
C THR A 27 -11.15 2.12 1.97
N THR A 28 -10.17 1.37 1.44
CA THR A 28 -9.19 1.88 0.49
C THR A 28 -9.87 2.47 -0.74
N ILE A 29 -10.75 1.71 -1.39
CA ILE A 29 -11.46 2.14 -2.60
C ILE A 29 -12.35 3.35 -2.32
N ASN A 30 -13.22 3.28 -1.31
CA ASN A 30 -14.20 4.34 -1.05
C ASN A 30 -13.54 5.64 -0.59
N LEU A 31 -12.51 5.58 0.25
CA LEU A 31 -11.77 6.76 0.68
C LEU A 31 -11.02 7.40 -0.50
N SER A 32 -10.41 6.58 -1.35
CA SER A 32 -9.74 7.06 -2.57
C SER A 32 -10.71 7.75 -3.51
N ALA A 33 -11.88 7.15 -3.75
CA ALA A 33 -12.92 7.74 -4.59
C ALA A 33 -13.42 9.07 -4.01
N ALA A 34 -13.70 9.13 -2.72
CA ALA A 34 -14.14 10.36 -2.05
C ALA A 34 -13.09 11.49 -2.16
N LEU A 35 -11.79 11.16 -2.05
CA LEU A 35 -10.72 12.14 -2.23
C LEU A 35 -10.65 12.66 -3.68
N VAL A 36 -10.88 11.78 -4.65
CA VAL A 36 -10.93 12.17 -6.08
C VAL A 36 -12.11 13.09 -6.34
N GLU A 37 -13.28 12.84 -5.75
CA GLU A 37 -14.43 13.76 -5.82
C GLU A 37 -14.11 15.14 -5.23
N LEU A 38 -13.18 15.21 -4.26
CA LEU A 38 -12.65 16.46 -3.71
C LEU A 38 -11.51 17.07 -4.54
N GLY A 39 -11.29 16.57 -5.75
CA GLY A 39 -10.28 17.07 -6.69
C GLY A 39 -8.85 16.62 -6.42
N LYS A 40 -8.65 15.57 -5.58
CA LYS A 40 -7.34 14.99 -5.32
C LYS A 40 -7.00 13.93 -6.38
N LYS A 41 -5.72 13.76 -6.64
CA LYS A 41 -5.18 12.67 -7.47
C LYS A 41 -4.69 11.54 -6.57
N VAL A 42 -5.21 10.35 -6.78
CA VAL A 42 -4.95 9.20 -5.88
C VAL A 42 -4.43 8.00 -6.67
N LEU A 43 -3.39 7.38 -6.14
CA LEU A 43 -2.90 6.07 -6.58
C LEU A 43 -3.23 5.04 -5.51
N ILE A 44 -3.80 3.90 -5.90
CA ILE A 44 -3.89 2.71 -5.05
C ILE A 44 -2.78 1.74 -5.45
N ILE A 45 -2.09 1.17 -4.48
CA ILE A 45 -1.19 0.03 -4.65
C ILE A 45 -1.88 -1.17 -4.00
N ASP A 46 -2.33 -2.11 -4.83
CA ASP A 46 -2.94 -3.35 -4.36
C ASP A 46 -1.81 -4.30 -3.94
N LEU A 47 -1.65 -4.51 -2.63
CA LEU A 47 -0.60 -5.35 -2.06
C LEU A 47 -1.14 -6.68 -1.53
N ASP A 48 -2.40 -7.00 -1.82
CA ASP A 48 -3.01 -8.28 -1.49
C ASP A 48 -2.93 -9.23 -2.71
N PRO A 49 -2.34 -10.44 -2.57
CA PRO A 49 -2.31 -11.44 -3.64
C PRO A 49 -3.70 -11.83 -4.18
N GLN A 50 -4.77 -11.58 -3.42
CA GLN A 50 -6.13 -11.82 -3.89
C GLN A 50 -6.59 -10.81 -4.97
N GLY A 51 -5.90 -9.67 -5.12
CA GLY A 51 -6.19 -8.66 -6.13
C GLY A 51 -7.59 -8.05 -6.00
N ASN A 52 -8.11 -7.96 -4.76
CA ASN A 52 -9.48 -7.49 -4.51
C ASN A 52 -9.67 -6.01 -4.84
N ALA A 53 -8.67 -5.16 -4.60
CA ALA A 53 -8.73 -3.75 -4.99
C ALA A 53 -8.71 -3.60 -6.50
N SER A 54 -7.86 -4.36 -7.18
CA SER A 54 -7.77 -4.40 -8.64
C SER A 54 -9.11 -4.80 -9.27
N THR A 55 -9.72 -5.89 -8.78
CA THR A 55 -11.02 -6.36 -9.25
C THR A 55 -12.15 -5.37 -8.93
N GLY A 56 -12.13 -4.81 -7.71
CA GLY A 56 -13.13 -3.84 -7.25
C GLY A 56 -13.12 -2.52 -8.03
N LEU A 57 -12.01 -2.18 -8.65
CA LEU A 57 -11.86 -1.01 -9.53
C LEU A 57 -12.04 -1.35 -11.03
N GLY A 58 -12.47 -2.56 -11.34
CA GLY A 58 -12.78 -2.98 -12.70
C GLY A 58 -11.57 -3.27 -13.58
N ILE A 59 -10.41 -3.56 -12.98
CA ILE A 59 -9.24 -4.00 -13.73
C ILE A 59 -9.34 -5.51 -13.97
N ASP A 60 -9.57 -5.90 -15.20
CA ASP A 60 -9.65 -7.30 -15.59
C ASP A 60 -8.28 -7.99 -15.49
N TYR A 61 -8.29 -9.31 -15.31
CA TYR A 61 -7.05 -10.07 -15.12
C TYR A 61 -6.09 -9.94 -16.31
N GLU A 62 -6.64 -9.91 -17.52
CA GLU A 62 -5.88 -9.76 -18.77
C GLU A 62 -5.19 -8.41 -18.93
N GLN A 63 -5.60 -7.41 -18.17
CA GLN A 63 -4.97 -6.08 -18.16
C GLN A 63 -3.77 -6.00 -17.21
N ARG A 64 -3.63 -6.95 -16.26
CA ARG A 64 -2.60 -6.97 -15.21
C ARG A 64 -1.28 -7.56 -15.71
N ASN A 65 -0.73 -7.01 -16.80
CA ASN A 65 0.51 -7.48 -17.40
C ASN A 65 1.76 -7.16 -16.56
N LEU A 66 1.77 -5.99 -15.92
CA LEU A 66 2.74 -5.59 -14.92
C LEU A 66 1.98 -5.33 -13.61
N THR A 67 2.53 -5.82 -12.53
CA THR A 67 1.87 -5.80 -11.22
C THR A 67 2.80 -5.29 -10.13
N VAL A 68 2.30 -5.12 -8.93
CA VAL A 68 3.14 -4.78 -7.77
C VAL A 68 4.21 -5.85 -7.49
N TYR A 69 4.02 -7.10 -7.93
CA TYR A 69 5.01 -8.16 -7.84
C TYR A 69 6.29 -7.79 -8.63
N ASP A 70 6.15 -7.41 -9.90
CA ASP A 70 7.26 -7.01 -10.77
C ASP A 70 7.99 -5.78 -10.21
N VAL A 71 7.22 -4.85 -9.63
CA VAL A 71 7.75 -3.65 -8.98
C VAL A 71 8.59 -3.98 -7.74
N LEU A 72 8.12 -4.87 -6.89
CA LEU A 72 8.82 -5.27 -5.66
C LEU A 72 10.14 -6.01 -5.98
N LEU A 73 10.18 -6.82 -7.03
CA LEU A 73 11.37 -7.52 -7.49
C LEU A 73 12.32 -6.63 -8.32
N ALA A 74 11.95 -5.38 -8.56
CA ALA A 74 12.68 -4.43 -9.40
C ALA A 74 12.80 -4.87 -10.89
N GLU A 75 11.84 -5.63 -11.36
CA GLU A 75 11.72 -6.04 -12.76
C GLU A 75 10.98 -5.00 -13.60
N ALA A 76 10.18 -4.13 -12.96
CA ALA A 76 9.49 -3.01 -13.59
C ALA A 76 9.54 -1.74 -12.72
N ALA A 77 9.56 -0.58 -13.38
CA ALA A 77 9.31 0.69 -12.71
C ALA A 77 7.84 0.78 -12.28
N ILE A 78 7.55 1.37 -11.12
CA ILE A 78 6.17 1.45 -10.63
C ILE A 78 5.24 2.22 -11.57
N SER A 79 5.74 3.28 -12.22
CA SER A 79 4.99 4.04 -13.21
C SER A 79 4.57 3.21 -14.43
N SER A 80 5.33 2.17 -14.78
CA SER A 80 4.99 1.26 -15.87
C SER A 80 3.87 0.27 -15.52
N ALA A 81 3.65 0.02 -14.23
CA ALA A 81 2.60 -0.87 -13.72
C ALA A 81 1.30 -0.12 -13.36
N ILE A 82 1.27 1.21 -13.48
CA ILE A 82 0.07 2.00 -13.20
C ILE A 82 -0.97 1.82 -14.30
N LEU A 83 -2.19 1.51 -13.90
CA LEU A 83 -3.36 1.43 -14.77
C LEU A 83 -4.38 2.49 -14.36
N PRO A 84 -5.00 3.20 -15.33
CA PRO A 84 -6.11 4.10 -15.04
C PRO A 84 -7.36 3.28 -14.69
N THR A 85 -8.18 3.81 -13.79
CA THR A 85 -9.50 3.26 -13.49
C THR A 85 -10.59 3.96 -14.30
N SER A 86 -11.83 3.50 -14.18
CA SER A 86 -12.98 4.20 -14.75
C SER A 86 -13.25 5.58 -14.12
N MET A 87 -12.63 5.88 -12.97
CA MET A 87 -12.76 7.16 -12.27
C MET A 87 -11.53 8.04 -12.55
N ALA A 88 -11.70 9.11 -13.32
CA ALA A 88 -10.63 10.03 -13.67
C ALA A 88 -9.98 10.63 -12.40
N GLY A 89 -8.66 10.50 -12.26
CA GLY A 89 -7.91 10.93 -11.08
C GLY A 89 -7.67 9.83 -10.04
N LEU A 90 -8.20 8.61 -10.28
CA LEU A 90 -7.92 7.41 -9.50
C LEU A 90 -7.21 6.39 -10.38
N ASP A 91 -5.97 6.06 -10.06
CA ASP A 91 -5.18 5.04 -10.72
C ASP A 91 -4.83 3.91 -9.75
N ILE A 92 -4.37 2.77 -10.29
CA ILE A 92 -3.99 1.61 -9.49
C ILE A 92 -2.73 0.92 -10.05
N VAL A 93 -1.86 0.45 -9.14
CA VAL A 93 -0.90 -0.61 -9.42
C VAL A 93 -1.56 -1.93 -9.01
N PRO A 94 -1.87 -2.81 -9.98
CA PRO A 94 -2.66 -4.01 -9.71
C PRO A 94 -1.84 -5.12 -9.06
N SER A 95 -2.56 -6.12 -8.54
CA SER A 95 -2.01 -7.36 -7.99
C SER A 95 -2.57 -8.59 -8.70
N THR A 96 -1.79 -9.67 -8.65
CA THR A 96 -2.19 -11.03 -9.04
C THR A 96 -1.77 -12.04 -7.97
N VAL A 97 -2.21 -13.27 -8.11
CA VAL A 97 -1.85 -14.38 -7.20
C VAL A 97 -0.33 -14.63 -7.13
N ASP A 98 0.43 -14.22 -8.15
CA ASP A 98 1.90 -14.35 -8.19
C ASP A 98 2.57 -13.60 -7.04
N LEU A 99 1.94 -12.53 -6.54
CA LEU A 99 2.41 -11.79 -5.36
C LEU A 99 2.55 -12.70 -4.11
N SER A 100 1.89 -13.86 -4.07
CA SER A 100 2.03 -14.83 -2.98
C SER A 100 3.48 -15.37 -2.85
N SER A 101 4.24 -15.40 -3.93
CA SER A 101 5.64 -15.84 -3.94
C SER A 101 6.62 -14.73 -3.56
N ALA A 102 6.17 -13.48 -3.58
CA ALA A 102 7.04 -12.32 -3.33
C ALA A 102 7.72 -12.37 -1.94
N ASP A 103 7.06 -12.84 -0.89
CA ASP A 103 7.67 -12.98 0.44
C ASP A 103 8.92 -13.87 0.41
N ILE A 104 8.88 -14.98 -0.35
CA ILE A 104 10.00 -15.92 -0.46
C ILE A 104 11.14 -15.35 -1.32
N GLU A 105 10.80 -14.62 -2.37
CA GLU A 105 11.79 -14.07 -3.30
C GLU A 105 12.46 -12.82 -2.72
N LEU A 106 11.69 -11.94 -2.09
CA LEU A 106 12.20 -10.75 -1.42
C LEU A 106 13.19 -11.08 -0.30
N ILE A 107 12.95 -12.14 0.50
CA ILE A 107 13.86 -12.57 1.57
C ILE A 107 15.28 -12.83 1.04
N LYS A 108 15.42 -13.25 -0.21
CA LYS A 108 16.73 -13.51 -0.84
C LYS A 108 17.46 -12.23 -1.21
N THR A 109 16.78 -11.08 -1.20
CA THR A 109 17.37 -9.78 -1.53
C THR A 109 17.83 -9.04 -0.27
N SER A 110 18.88 -8.22 -0.38
CA SER A 110 19.39 -7.42 0.74
C SER A 110 18.42 -6.32 1.20
N ASN A 111 17.47 -5.93 0.35
CA ASN A 111 16.55 -4.81 0.57
C ASN A 111 15.09 -5.24 0.72
N HIS A 112 14.86 -6.47 1.20
CA HIS A 112 13.55 -7.12 1.25
C HIS A 112 12.44 -6.30 1.95
N SER A 113 12.78 -5.52 2.98
CA SER A 113 11.79 -4.72 3.72
C SER A 113 11.59 -3.30 3.18
N THR A 114 12.41 -2.86 2.21
CA THR A 114 12.41 -1.50 1.65
C THR A 114 12.15 -1.47 0.15
N ALA A 115 11.76 -2.59 -0.45
CA ALA A 115 11.57 -2.72 -1.89
C ALA A 115 10.55 -1.72 -2.43
N LEU A 116 9.38 -1.61 -1.80
CA LEU A 116 8.34 -0.65 -2.20
C LEU A 116 8.78 0.81 -1.97
N SER A 117 9.48 1.08 -0.87
CA SER A 117 10.02 2.42 -0.59
C SER A 117 11.02 2.84 -1.67
N ARG A 118 11.89 1.93 -2.08
CA ARG A 118 12.85 2.16 -3.16
C ARG A 118 12.14 2.45 -4.48
N ALA A 119 11.15 1.63 -4.86
CA ALA A 119 10.40 1.81 -6.10
C ALA A 119 9.72 3.19 -6.17
N LEU A 120 9.13 3.66 -5.06
CA LEU A 120 8.47 4.97 -5.01
C LEU A 120 9.45 6.15 -5.01
N VAL A 121 10.67 5.98 -4.48
CA VAL A 121 11.70 7.04 -4.44
C VAL A 121 12.48 7.13 -5.75
N GLU A 122 12.79 6.00 -6.36
CA GLU A 122 13.59 5.93 -7.59
C GLU A 122 12.81 6.37 -8.83
N ASP A 123 11.50 6.16 -8.85
CA ASP A 123 10.66 6.51 -9.99
C ASP A 123 10.22 7.98 -9.95
N LYS A 124 10.99 8.81 -10.63
CA LYS A 124 10.73 10.26 -10.73
C LYS A 124 9.44 10.61 -11.49
N ALA A 125 8.90 9.67 -12.27
CA ALA A 125 7.65 9.89 -13.01
C ALA A 125 6.43 10.01 -12.08
N LEU A 126 6.55 9.60 -10.80
CA LEU A 126 5.49 9.79 -9.81
C LEU A 126 5.43 11.21 -9.22
N ALA A 127 6.53 11.96 -9.31
CA ALA A 127 6.64 13.26 -8.66
C ALA A 127 5.58 14.26 -9.19
N GLY A 128 4.78 14.81 -8.29
CA GLY A 128 3.74 15.79 -8.61
C GLY A 128 2.49 15.23 -9.29
N ASN A 129 2.41 13.91 -9.54
CA ASN A 129 1.28 13.29 -10.21
C ASN A 129 0.16 12.89 -9.24
N TYR A 130 0.46 12.68 -7.97
CA TYR A 130 -0.51 12.24 -6.96
C TYR A 130 -0.43 13.10 -5.71
N ASP A 131 -1.58 13.29 -5.03
CA ASP A 131 -1.65 13.87 -3.68
C ASP A 131 -1.55 12.77 -2.62
N PHE A 132 -2.14 11.60 -2.89
CA PHE A 132 -2.18 10.45 -1.99
C PHE A 132 -1.83 9.15 -2.71
N ILE A 133 -1.15 8.26 -1.98
CA ILE A 133 -0.96 6.86 -2.36
C ILE A 133 -1.50 6.00 -1.22
N PHE A 134 -2.52 5.19 -1.50
CA PHE A 134 -3.02 4.19 -0.56
C PHE A 134 -2.45 2.83 -0.88
N VAL A 135 -1.95 2.13 0.15
CA VAL A 135 -1.47 0.75 0.03
C VAL A 135 -2.49 -0.17 0.69
N ASP A 136 -3.21 -0.95 -0.12
CA ASP A 136 -4.17 -1.95 0.37
C ASP A 136 -3.42 -3.22 0.77
N CYS A 137 -3.36 -3.53 2.05
CA CYS A 137 -2.52 -4.58 2.60
C CYS A 137 -3.27 -5.91 2.74
N PRO A 138 -2.56 -7.07 2.61
CA PRO A 138 -3.14 -8.37 2.89
C PRO A 138 -3.50 -8.54 4.38
N PRO A 139 -4.35 -9.54 4.73
CA PRO A 139 -4.72 -9.84 6.11
C PRO A 139 -3.63 -10.64 6.85
N SER A 140 -2.37 -10.20 6.74
CA SER A 140 -1.22 -10.86 7.36
C SER A 140 -0.17 -9.83 7.75
N LEU A 141 0.70 -10.18 8.70
CA LEU A 141 1.93 -9.42 9.00
C LEU A 141 3.12 -10.03 8.25
N SER A 142 2.97 -10.18 6.95
CA SER A 142 4.03 -10.65 6.06
C SER A 142 5.02 -9.54 5.71
N LEU A 143 6.04 -9.89 4.95
CA LEU A 143 7.02 -8.93 4.43
C LEU A 143 6.36 -7.87 3.52
N LEU A 144 5.26 -8.21 2.85
CA LEU A 144 4.46 -7.25 2.07
C LEU A 144 3.91 -6.14 2.97
N THR A 145 3.28 -6.50 4.10
CA THR A 145 2.78 -5.51 5.06
C THR A 145 3.91 -4.67 5.66
N ILE A 146 5.08 -5.27 5.92
CA ILE A 146 6.25 -4.51 6.38
C ILE A 146 6.69 -3.49 5.33
N ASN A 147 6.74 -3.86 4.04
CA ASN A 147 7.04 -2.91 2.95
C ASN A 147 6.05 -1.74 2.90
N ALA A 148 4.75 -2.01 3.08
CA ALA A 148 3.73 -0.97 3.17
C ALA A 148 3.98 -0.02 4.35
N LEU A 149 4.28 -0.54 5.55
CA LEU A 149 4.55 0.27 6.75
C LEU A 149 5.84 1.09 6.62
N VAL A 150 6.87 0.52 6.01
CA VAL A 150 8.17 1.20 5.83
C VAL A 150 8.04 2.44 4.95
N VAL A 151 7.23 2.41 3.91
CA VAL A 151 7.07 3.53 2.98
C VAL A 151 6.02 4.56 3.42
N SER A 152 5.14 4.18 4.34
CA SER A 152 3.97 5.00 4.68
C SER A 152 4.28 6.14 5.64
N ALA A 153 3.64 7.29 5.42
CA ALA A 153 3.59 8.38 6.39
C ALA A 153 2.65 8.04 7.56
N SER A 154 1.60 7.26 7.29
CA SER A 154 0.61 6.90 8.30
C SER A 154 -0.10 5.57 8.00
N VAL A 155 -0.74 5.02 9.05
CA VAL A 155 -1.51 3.77 9.01
C VAL A 155 -2.96 4.05 9.35
N LEU A 156 -3.87 3.63 8.48
CA LEU A 156 -5.31 3.60 8.68
C LEU A 156 -5.75 2.17 8.98
N ILE A 157 -6.56 1.99 10.02
CA ILE A 157 -6.92 0.65 10.51
C ILE A 157 -8.44 0.47 10.44
N PRO A 158 -8.98 -0.18 9.40
CA PRO A 158 -10.36 -0.64 9.40
C PRO A 158 -10.56 -1.73 10.46
N LEU A 159 -11.60 -1.59 11.28
CA LEU A 159 -11.85 -2.45 12.43
C LEU A 159 -13.36 -2.71 12.58
N GLN A 160 -13.74 -3.97 12.64
CA GLN A 160 -15.09 -4.36 13.07
C GLN A 160 -15.18 -4.40 14.58
N SER A 161 -16.31 -3.98 15.16
CA SER A 161 -16.57 -4.00 16.61
C SER A 161 -16.89 -5.42 17.10
N GLU A 162 -15.93 -6.34 16.96
CA GLU A 162 -16.04 -7.72 17.42
C GLU A 162 -15.12 -8.02 18.60
N PHE A 163 -15.44 -9.05 19.37
CA PHE A 163 -14.72 -9.42 20.60
C PHE A 163 -13.20 -9.62 20.39
N PHE A 164 -12.79 -10.26 19.29
CA PHE A 164 -11.38 -10.53 18.99
C PHE A 164 -10.66 -9.40 18.23
N ALA A 165 -11.34 -8.31 17.96
CA ALA A 165 -10.74 -7.20 17.21
C ALA A 165 -9.54 -6.56 17.92
N LEU A 166 -9.56 -6.51 19.25
CA LEU A 166 -8.50 -5.92 20.06
C LEU A 166 -7.19 -6.72 20.05
N GLU A 167 -7.26 -8.05 19.93
CA GLU A 167 -6.06 -8.88 19.85
C GLU A 167 -5.27 -8.61 18.56
N GLY A 168 -5.95 -8.65 17.40
CA GLY A 168 -5.34 -8.32 16.11
C GLY A 168 -4.79 -6.90 16.07
N LEU A 169 -5.51 -5.93 16.66
CA LEU A 169 -5.04 -4.55 16.78
C LEU A 169 -3.76 -4.46 17.60
N SER A 170 -3.68 -5.20 18.73
CA SER A 170 -2.49 -5.20 19.59
C SER A 170 -1.24 -5.72 18.87
N GLN A 171 -1.37 -6.79 18.08
CA GLN A 171 -0.27 -7.33 17.27
C GLN A 171 0.17 -6.35 16.18
N LEU A 172 -0.78 -5.72 15.49
CA LEU A 172 -0.47 -4.68 14.50
C LEU A 172 0.27 -3.50 15.14
N MET A 173 -0.17 -3.05 16.33
CA MET A 173 0.47 -1.97 17.08
C MET A 173 1.94 -2.28 17.43
N LEU A 174 2.24 -3.54 17.77
CA LEU A 174 3.62 -3.99 18.02
C LEU A 174 4.46 -3.86 16.74
N SER A 175 3.95 -4.35 15.60
CA SER A 175 4.67 -4.27 14.32
C SER A 175 4.90 -2.81 13.88
N VAL A 176 3.89 -1.96 13.99
CA VAL A 176 4.04 -0.52 13.71
C VAL A 176 5.10 0.10 14.61
N ARG A 177 5.14 -0.26 15.90
CA ARG A 177 6.15 0.23 16.85
C ARG A 177 7.57 -0.20 16.46
N GLU A 178 7.75 -1.46 16.05
CA GLU A 178 9.05 -1.98 15.62
C GLU A 178 9.53 -1.31 14.32
N VAL A 179 8.67 -1.15 13.32
CA VAL A 179 8.99 -0.41 12.10
C VAL A 179 9.37 1.04 12.41
N ARG A 180 8.63 1.68 13.33
CA ARG A 180 8.90 3.04 13.78
C ARG A 180 10.25 3.21 14.46
N LYS A 181 10.67 2.21 15.24
CA LYS A 181 11.97 2.25 15.97
C LYS A 181 13.16 1.98 15.04
N SER A 182 12.97 1.15 14.02
CA SER A 182 14.09 0.63 13.23
C SER A 182 14.28 1.32 11.89
N VAL A 183 13.22 1.55 11.11
CA VAL A 183 13.33 1.94 9.70
C VAL A 183 12.56 3.21 9.37
N ASN A 184 11.32 3.38 9.87
CA ASN A 184 10.46 4.52 9.55
C ASN A 184 10.03 5.28 10.80
N THR A 185 10.90 6.14 11.32
CA THR A 185 10.65 6.93 12.55
C THR A 185 9.49 7.93 12.40
N GLY A 186 9.13 8.26 11.16
CA GLY A 186 8.03 9.18 10.82
C GLY A 186 6.65 8.55 10.78
N LEU A 187 6.55 7.21 10.82
CA LEU A 187 5.27 6.49 10.73
C LEU A 187 4.31 6.89 11.86
N ARG A 188 3.09 7.26 11.51
CA ARG A 188 2.05 7.70 12.46
C ARG A 188 0.80 6.85 12.32
N PHE A 189 -0.05 6.85 13.34
CA PHE A 189 -1.43 6.39 13.21
C PHE A 189 -2.28 7.50 12.59
N GLU A 190 -2.98 7.21 11.50
CA GLU A 190 -3.99 8.08 10.91
C GLU A 190 -5.28 8.01 11.73
N GLY A 191 -5.69 6.79 12.06
CA GLY A 191 -6.88 6.51 12.84
C GLY A 191 -7.39 5.08 12.69
N VAL A 192 -8.51 4.83 13.34
CA VAL A 192 -9.30 3.60 13.22
C VAL A 192 -10.62 3.94 12.55
N VAL A 193 -11.01 3.16 11.55
CA VAL A 193 -12.33 3.24 10.91
C VAL A 193 -13.16 2.06 11.38
N LEU A 194 -14.26 2.33 12.07
CA LEU A 194 -15.24 1.29 12.40
C LEU A 194 -16.08 0.96 11.17
N THR A 195 -16.10 -0.32 10.82
CA THR A 195 -16.75 -0.87 9.62
C THR A 195 -17.85 -1.85 9.97
#